data_accf9e54144447a41d44d5b190aa6bb7
#
_entry.id   accf9e54144447a41d44d5b190aa6bb7
#
_cell.length_a   1.000
_cell.length_b   1.000
_cell.length_c   1.000
_cell.angle_alpha   90.00
_cell.angle_beta   90.00
_cell.angle_gamma   90.00
#
_symmetry.space_group_name_H-M   'P 1'
#
loop_
_entity.id
_entity.type
_entity.pdbx_description
1 polymer ?
#
loop_
_entity_poly.entity_id
_entity_poly.type
_entity_poly.pdbx_seq_one_letter_code
_entity_poly.pdbx_strand_id
1 'polypeptide(L)'
;SMFKLAKNIKKANKEFKIFKEIFNNFAKLSPNIIKIISKNKQAFLKELPRIQNILNIHQDYQPILDNIFHNFNYFIQNFNLIEEWLLSNDFNEKYKKENHPYPSLFDPKKLNDEKEKINYKNIPAELAWEMNLPLPDNYEFVFLLVHGAGTTAMTRYLRLCDINVNRHWGDPLFQYIDSYRMLVNSKAYNAIILAGCLNKYSFNFGIKFYNLIQKKIPAICVMRDPISVLRPIVNHYGNLKHPKDKICNYIDIDNYPIEKIFNIQVPYAYPDENGKPTLNTVKEYADDKYGNFYILNIKIKELQNVIKKIYYLDMIDIMPENSFKTLTRLSQILHFNPPESSVLFSSKLNSSDNHVDYLFFPKTFYMEYEGNRIEFEVTKYKLSSDEYLDYTKYFIDSPFLLQDIGVNIYLSKNNAKYLHCNQDINIKVINYFKKFIFNLEEFYKEERKKIINECEILNFMRINPDILMKYKNKLDKELVHIKQHRPDIVASWKYYQEFEKMCQELDGNI
;
A
#
# COMPACT_ATOMS: atom_id res chain seq x y z
N SER A 1 31.97 -51.69 24.05
CA SER A 1 31.81 -53.09 23.87
C SER A 1 30.80 -53.46 22.80
N MET A 2 30.98 -54.54 22.09
CA MET A 2 30.18 -55.02 20.96
C MET A 2 28.68 -55.11 21.27
N PHE A 3 28.31 -55.44 22.51
CA PHE A 3 26.90 -55.52 22.94
C PHE A 3 26.18 -54.15 22.88
N LYS A 4 26.88 -53.10 23.24
CA LYS A 4 26.35 -51.72 23.18
C LYS A 4 26.18 -51.25 21.73
N LEU A 5 27.13 -51.65 20.86
CA LEU A 5 27.11 -51.35 19.43
C LEU A 5 25.95 -52.08 18.72
N ALA A 6 25.78 -53.38 19.01
CA ALA A 6 24.69 -54.20 18.47
C ALA A 6 23.29 -53.68 18.90
N LYS A 7 23.18 -53.21 20.16
CA LYS A 7 21.95 -52.64 20.69
C LYS A 7 21.62 -51.29 19.99
N ASN A 8 22.64 -50.49 19.73
CA ASN A 8 22.49 -49.22 19.01
C ASN A 8 22.12 -49.41 17.54
N ILE A 9 22.72 -50.41 16.87
CA ILE A 9 22.37 -50.75 15.47
C ILE A 9 20.94 -51.28 15.37
N LYS A 10 20.52 -52.13 16.32
CA LYS A 10 19.15 -52.64 16.37
C LYS A 10 18.12 -51.52 16.61
N LYS A 11 18.44 -50.58 17.47
CA LYS A 11 17.64 -49.39 17.73
C LYS A 11 17.55 -48.51 16.47
N ALA A 12 18.68 -48.24 15.83
CA ALA A 12 18.76 -47.45 14.59
C ALA A 12 17.95 -48.08 13.44
N ASN A 13 18.04 -49.43 13.29
CA ASN A 13 17.28 -50.16 12.28
C ASN A 13 15.75 -50.11 12.55
N LYS A 14 15.34 -50.19 13.82
CA LYS A 14 13.94 -50.08 14.21
C LYS A 14 13.42 -48.64 13.93
N GLU A 15 14.19 -47.64 14.27
CA GLU A 15 13.88 -46.25 14.00
C GLU A 15 13.81 -45.98 12.50
N PHE A 16 14.72 -46.54 11.70
CA PHE A 16 14.71 -46.43 10.24
C PHE A 16 13.49 -47.10 9.60
N LYS A 17 13.07 -48.28 10.12
CA LYS A 17 11.88 -48.98 9.65
C LYS A 17 10.61 -48.16 9.91
N ILE A 18 10.45 -47.62 11.12
CA ILE A 18 9.35 -46.75 11.50
C ILE A 18 9.36 -45.50 10.64
N PHE A 19 10.49 -44.88 10.45
CA PHE A 19 10.66 -43.70 9.60
C PHE A 19 10.25 -43.98 8.15
N LYS A 20 10.61 -45.14 7.59
CA LYS A 20 10.26 -45.58 6.24
C LYS A 20 8.76 -45.85 6.09
N GLU A 21 8.12 -46.47 7.10
CA GLU A 21 6.67 -46.68 7.11
C GLU A 21 5.91 -45.35 7.13
N ILE A 22 6.35 -44.39 7.93
CA ILE A 22 5.76 -43.04 7.97
C ILE A 22 5.93 -42.34 6.65
N PHE A 23 7.12 -42.40 6.03
CA PHE A 23 7.34 -41.80 4.68
C PHE A 23 6.49 -42.45 3.60
N ASN A 24 6.27 -43.78 3.67
CA ASN A 24 5.41 -44.44 2.70
C ASN A 24 3.92 -44.02 2.86
N ASN A 25 3.49 -43.76 4.09
CA ASN A 25 2.12 -43.32 4.39
C ASN A 25 1.94 -41.82 4.09
N PHE A 26 3.01 -41.01 4.16
CA PHE A 26 3.01 -39.59 3.88
C PHE A 26 3.81 -39.22 2.61
N ALA A 27 3.73 -40.07 1.57
CA ALA A 27 4.45 -39.90 0.30
C ALA A 27 4.15 -38.57 -0.45
N LYS A 28 3.13 -37.82 -0.01
CA LYS A 28 2.74 -36.51 -0.54
C LYS A 28 3.31 -35.32 0.24
N LEU A 29 4.13 -35.54 1.28
CA LEU A 29 4.76 -34.45 2.02
C LEU A 29 5.66 -33.62 1.09
N SER A 30 5.63 -32.31 1.25
CA SER A 30 6.49 -31.40 0.48
C SER A 30 7.97 -31.70 0.74
N PRO A 31 8.88 -31.47 -0.22
CA PRO A 31 10.32 -31.67 -0.02
C PRO A 31 10.90 -30.90 1.18
N ASN A 32 10.34 -29.74 1.49
CA ASN A 32 10.74 -28.92 2.64
C ASN A 32 10.41 -29.62 3.97
N ILE A 33 9.25 -30.24 4.07
CA ILE A 33 8.82 -30.98 5.26
C ILE A 33 9.69 -32.22 5.46
N ILE A 34 9.97 -32.96 4.40
CA ILE A 34 10.89 -34.09 4.44
C ILE A 34 12.25 -33.65 5.02
N LYS A 35 12.75 -32.49 4.60
CA LYS A 35 14.00 -31.91 5.09
C LYS A 35 13.92 -31.53 6.59
N ILE A 36 12.79 -30.97 7.02
CA ILE A 36 12.55 -30.61 8.44
C ILE A 36 12.50 -31.86 9.32
N ILE A 37 11.75 -32.89 8.92
CA ILE A 37 11.66 -34.17 9.62
C ILE A 37 13.04 -34.82 9.69
N SER A 38 13.81 -34.82 8.61
CA SER A 38 15.15 -35.41 8.57
C SER A 38 16.12 -34.72 9.53
N LYS A 39 16.03 -33.38 9.65
CA LYS A 39 16.87 -32.62 10.60
C LYS A 39 16.49 -32.85 12.05
N ASN A 40 15.22 -33.14 12.37
CA ASN A 40 14.69 -33.29 13.71
C ASN A 40 14.23 -34.74 13.98
N LYS A 41 14.80 -35.70 13.27
CA LYS A 41 14.39 -37.11 13.26
C LYS A 41 14.17 -37.72 14.65
N GLN A 42 15.07 -37.50 15.59
CA GLN A 42 14.98 -38.10 16.93
C GLN A 42 13.81 -37.48 17.73
N ALA A 43 13.66 -36.17 17.69
CA ALA A 43 12.55 -35.49 18.36
C ALA A 43 11.19 -35.90 17.78
N PHE A 44 11.10 -36.01 16.45
CA PHE A 44 9.91 -36.47 15.76
C PHE A 44 9.54 -37.93 16.15
N LEU A 45 10.50 -38.84 16.09
CA LEU A 45 10.27 -40.26 16.47
C LEU A 45 9.88 -40.41 17.93
N LYS A 46 10.40 -39.59 18.82
CA LYS A 46 10.05 -39.62 20.24
C LYS A 46 8.57 -39.24 20.47
N GLU A 47 8.07 -38.25 19.75
CA GLU A 47 6.71 -37.73 19.89
C GLU A 47 5.68 -38.46 18.99
N LEU A 48 6.14 -39.31 18.05
CA LEU A 48 5.28 -39.98 17.08
C LEU A 48 4.12 -40.75 17.69
N PRO A 49 4.27 -41.55 18.76
CA PRO A 49 3.14 -42.27 19.36
C PRO A 49 2.02 -41.34 19.82
N ARG A 50 2.37 -40.13 20.25
CA ARG A 50 1.44 -39.13 20.72
C ARG A 50 0.67 -38.46 19.58
N ILE A 51 1.34 -38.20 18.46
CA ILE A 51 0.81 -37.38 17.35
C ILE A 51 0.25 -38.23 16.19
N GLN A 52 0.52 -39.53 16.20
CA GLN A 52 0.20 -40.43 15.09
C GLN A 52 -1.31 -40.40 14.70
N ASN A 53 -2.21 -40.31 15.67
CA ASN A 53 -3.63 -40.24 15.43
C ASN A 53 -4.04 -39.01 14.62
N ILE A 54 -3.52 -37.83 14.96
CA ILE A 54 -3.78 -36.60 14.20
C ILE A 54 -3.25 -36.71 12.77
N LEU A 55 -2.03 -37.23 12.61
CA LEU A 55 -1.40 -37.37 11.31
C LEU A 55 -2.19 -38.34 10.42
N ASN A 56 -2.71 -39.44 10.97
CA ASN A 56 -3.52 -40.42 10.25
C ASN A 56 -4.89 -39.83 9.82
N ILE A 57 -5.55 -39.09 10.71
CA ILE A 57 -6.85 -38.48 10.42
C ILE A 57 -6.72 -37.43 9.31
N HIS A 58 -5.64 -36.68 9.28
CA HIS A 58 -5.39 -35.60 8.31
C HIS A 58 -4.42 -35.97 7.18
N GLN A 59 -4.12 -37.27 6.97
CA GLN A 59 -3.17 -37.72 5.93
C GLN A 59 -3.53 -37.28 4.50
N ASP A 60 -4.80 -36.99 4.24
CA ASP A 60 -5.34 -36.52 2.98
C ASP A 60 -5.44 -34.99 2.88
N TYR A 61 -5.03 -34.28 3.93
CA TYR A 61 -5.09 -32.81 3.99
C TYR A 61 -3.70 -32.20 4.18
N GLN A 62 -2.95 -32.13 3.08
CA GLN A 62 -1.57 -31.68 3.05
C GLN A 62 -1.32 -30.32 3.73
N PRO A 63 -2.18 -29.27 3.55
CA PRO A 63 -1.93 -27.96 4.15
C PRO A 63 -1.81 -27.99 5.68
N ILE A 64 -2.58 -28.81 6.38
CA ILE A 64 -2.43 -28.91 7.85
C ILE A 64 -1.20 -29.70 8.26
N LEU A 65 -0.83 -30.74 7.53
CA LEU A 65 0.41 -31.48 7.76
C LEU A 65 1.63 -30.57 7.60
N ASP A 66 1.63 -29.74 6.55
CA ASP A 66 2.68 -28.74 6.32
C ASP A 66 2.78 -27.74 7.47
N ASN A 67 1.65 -27.27 7.99
CA ASN A 67 1.62 -26.37 9.15
C ASN A 67 2.18 -27.04 10.42
N ILE A 68 1.73 -28.25 10.71
CA ILE A 68 2.20 -29.01 11.89
C ILE A 68 3.72 -29.19 11.85
N PHE A 69 4.27 -29.65 10.75
CA PHE A 69 5.71 -29.92 10.65
C PHE A 69 6.56 -28.66 10.58
N HIS A 70 6.06 -27.61 9.92
CA HIS A 70 6.76 -26.33 9.87
C HIS A 70 6.85 -25.67 11.25
N ASN A 71 5.85 -25.87 12.11
CA ASN A 71 5.75 -25.33 13.46
C ASN A 71 5.83 -26.44 14.53
N PHE A 72 6.64 -27.46 14.30
CA PHE A 72 6.63 -28.70 15.08
C PHE A 72 6.86 -28.50 16.57
N ASN A 73 7.82 -27.68 16.96
CA ASN A 73 8.10 -27.42 18.38
C ASN A 73 6.93 -26.75 19.08
N TYR A 74 6.31 -25.79 18.44
CA TYR A 74 5.13 -25.10 18.97
C TYR A 74 3.92 -26.01 19.04
N PHE A 75 3.74 -26.87 18.03
CA PHE A 75 2.73 -27.92 18.01
C PHE A 75 2.85 -28.87 19.19
N ILE A 76 4.06 -29.38 19.48
CA ILE A 76 4.29 -30.27 20.60
C ILE A 76 4.07 -29.57 21.94
N GLN A 77 4.55 -28.35 22.11
CA GLN A 77 4.37 -27.56 23.33
C GLN A 77 2.90 -27.31 23.69
N ASN A 78 2.03 -27.19 22.69
CA ASN A 78 0.60 -26.91 22.85
C ASN A 78 -0.28 -28.06 22.33
N PHE A 79 0.24 -29.27 22.40
CA PHE A 79 -0.36 -30.45 21.76
C PHE A 79 -1.82 -30.66 22.14
N ASN A 80 -2.19 -30.64 23.40
CA ASN A 80 -3.56 -30.94 23.83
C ASN A 80 -4.57 -29.94 23.27
N LEU A 81 -4.21 -28.67 23.26
CA LEU A 81 -5.06 -27.61 22.72
C LEU A 81 -5.21 -27.70 21.21
N ILE A 82 -4.13 -28.00 20.51
CA ILE A 82 -4.12 -28.16 19.05
C ILE A 82 -4.85 -29.45 18.65
N GLU A 83 -4.64 -30.55 19.37
CA GLU A 83 -5.36 -31.83 19.14
C GLU A 83 -6.87 -31.62 19.22
N GLU A 84 -7.37 -30.99 20.29
CA GLU A 84 -8.78 -30.69 20.47
C GLU A 84 -9.35 -29.92 19.27
N TRP A 85 -8.62 -28.92 18.80
CA TRP A 85 -9.00 -28.11 17.63
C TRP A 85 -9.00 -28.93 16.33
N LEU A 86 -7.90 -29.61 16.03
CA LEU A 86 -7.74 -30.38 14.77
C LEU A 86 -8.69 -31.56 14.66
N LEU A 87 -9.18 -32.12 15.77
CA LEU A 87 -10.16 -33.19 15.81
C LEU A 87 -11.61 -32.66 15.89
N SER A 88 -11.81 -31.36 16.00
CA SER A 88 -13.12 -30.74 16.11
C SER A 88 -13.90 -30.75 14.79
N ASN A 89 -15.23 -30.73 14.90
CA ASN A 89 -16.11 -30.57 13.75
C ASN A 89 -15.91 -29.15 13.11
N ASP A 90 -15.66 -28.14 13.94
CA ASP A 90 -15.43 -26.76 13.49
C ASP A 90 -14.20 -26.65 12.57
N PHE A 91 -13.12 -27.37 12.90
CA PHE A 91 -11.95 -27.44 12.01
C PHE A 91 -12.29 -28.11 10.68
N ASN A 92 -13.02 -29.22 10.71
CA ASN A 92 -13.42 -29.93 9.51
C ASN A 92 -14.29 -29.06 8.58
N GLU A 93 -15.31 -28.43 9.15
CA GLU A 93 -16.24 -27.58 8.37
C GLU A 93 -15.57 -26.31 7.84
N LYS A 94 -14.72 -25.68 8.63
CA LYS A 94 -14.09 -24.41 8.25
C LYS A 94 -12.92 -24.57 7.28
N TYR A 95 -12.13 -25.62 7.42
CA TYR A 95 -10.89 -25.76 6.67
C TYR A 95 -10.82 -27.01 5.80
N LYS A 96 -11.00 -28.20 6.37
CA LYS A 96 -10.74 -29.46 5.68
C LYS A 96 -11.76 -29.72 4.56
N LYS A 97 -13.03 -29.57 4.83
CA LYS A 97 -14.12 -29.79 3.88
C LYS A 97 -14.00 -28.87 2.65
N GLU A 98 -13.61 -27.61 2.87
CA GLU A 98 -13.40 -26.63 1.82
C GLU A 98 -11.99 -26.72 1.17
N ASN A 99 -11.17 -27.67 1.61
CA ASN A 99 -9.77 -27.80 1.18
C ASN A 99 -9.01 -26.46 1.25
N HIS A 100 -9.21 -25.72 2.35
CA HIS A 100 -8.62 -24.40 2.54
C HIS A 100 -7.10 -24.47 2.48
N PRO A 101 -6.41 -23.64 1.69
CA PRO A 101 -4.97 -23.74 1.48
C PRO A 101 -4.12 -23.34 2.68
N TYR A 102 -4.69 -22.61 3.65
CA TYR A 102 -3.99 -22.09 4.83
C TYR A 102 -4.77 -22.33 6.12
N PRO A 103 -4.94 -23.61 6.54
CA PRO A 103 -5.64 -23.94 7.78
C PRO A 103 -4.90 -23.43 9.00
N SER A 104 -5.61 -22.83 9.93
CA SER A 104 -5.08 -22.34 11.20
C SER A 104 -4.64 -23.50 12.11
N LEU A 105 -3.47 -23.37 12.73
CA LEU A 105 -2.99 -24.36 13.72
C LEU A 105 -3.76 -24.27 15.05
N PHE A 106 -4.34 -23.12 15.38
CA PHE A 106 -5.17 -22.89 16.55
C PHE A 106 -6.60 -22.52 16.19
N ASP A 107 -7.51 -22.77 17.10
CA ASP A 107 -8.91 -22.34 17.00
C ASP A 107 -9.01 -20.80 16.99
N PRO A 108 -9.43 -20.17 15.90
CA PRO A 108 -9.55 -18.72 15.83
C PRO A 108 -10.53 -18.13 16.85
N LYS A 109 -11.55 -18.84 17.26
CA LYS A 109 -12.50 -18.39 18.29
C LYS A 109 -11.79 -18.25 19.63
N LYS A 110 -10.96 -19.22 20.01
CA LYS A 110 -10.17 -19.16 21.23
C LYS A 110 -9.07 -18.10 21.18
N LEU A 111 -8.46 -17.90 20.01
CA LEU A 111 -7.45 -16.86 19.82
C LEU A 111 -8.00 -15.45 20.04
N ASN A 112 -9.27 -15.20 19.68
CA ASN A 112 -9.95 -13.92 19.91
C ASN A 112 -10.43 -13.73 21.36
N ASP A 113 -10.40 -14.76 22.19
CA ASP A 113 -10.78 -14.67 23.61
C ASP A 113 -9.55 -14.39 24.49
N GLU A 114 -9.44 -13.18 25.02
CA GLU A 114 -8.33 -12.76 25.88
C GLU A 114 -8.26 -13.54 27.21
N LYS A 115 -9.31 -14.27 27.60
CA LYS A 115 -9.33 -15.11 28.79
C LYS A 115 -8.64 -16.46 28.57
N GLU A 116 -8.51 -16.89 27.33
CA GLU A 116 -7.80 -18.10 26.97
C GLU A 116 -6.30 -17.94 27.20
N LYS A 117 -5.64 -19.03 27.63
CA LYS A 117 -4.20 -19.04 27.89
C LYS A 117 -3.38 -18.71 26.64
N ILE A 118 -3.80 -19.24 25.50
CA ILE A 118 -3.21 -18.94 24.18
C ILE A 118 -4.21 -18.09 23.40
N ASN A 119 -3.85 -16.86 23.14
CA ASN A 119 -4.67 -15.88 22.41
C ASN A 119 -3.75 -14.98 21.55
N TYR A 120 -4.35 -14.13 20.73
CA TYR A 120 -3.60 -13.25 19.84
C TYR A 120 -2.58 -12.33 20.53
N LYS A 121 -2.85 -11.91 21.77
CA LYS A 121 -1.96 -10.99 22.50
C LYS A 121 -0.62 -11.62 22.90
N ASN A 122 -0.56 -12.94 23.03
CA ASN A 122 0.65 -13.65 23.45
C ASN A 122 1.33 -14.44 22.32
N ILE A 123 0.93 -14.19 21.06
CA ILE A 123 1.57 -14.78 19.88
C ILE A 123 2.21 -13.67 19.05
N PRO A 124 3.53 -13.72 18.78
CA PRO A 124 4.17 -12.77 17.86
C PRO A 124 3.59 -12.86 16.45
N ALA A 125 3.49 -11.71 15.75
CA ALA A 125 2.92 -11.62 14.43
C ALA A 125 3.61 -12.53 13.39
N GLU A 126 4.92 -12.64 13.47
CA GLU A 126 5.73 -13.49 12.57
C GLU A 126 5.40 -14.98 12.75
N LEU A 127 5.21 -15.40 14.00
CA LEU A 127 4.81 -16.77 14.31
C LEU A 127 3.36 -17.03 13.90
N ALA A 128 2.49 -16.05 14.09
CA ALA A 128 1.10 -16.13 13.63
C ALA A 128 1.01 -16.35 12.12
N TRP A 129 1.83 -15.65 11.34
CA TRP A 129 1.95 -15.89 9.91
C TRP A 129 2.38 -17.32 9.58
N GLU A 130 3.44 -17.81 10.24
CA GLU A 130 3.95 -19.17 10.01
C GLU A 130 2.90 -20.26 10.36
N MET A 131 2.08 -20.03 11.37
CA MET A 131 1.03 -20.96 11.80
C MET A 131 -0.30 -20.79 11.06
N ASN A 132 -0.35 -19.95 10.02
CA ASN A 132 -1.55 -19.63 9.25
C ASN A 132 -2.71 -19.09 10.10
N LEU A 133 -2.42 -18.31 11.12
CA LEU A 133 -3.47 -17.72 11.93
C LEU A 133 -4.18 -16.62 11.14
N PRO A 134 -5.52 -16.65 11.06
CA PRO A 134 -6.25 -15.54 10.48
C PRO A 134 -6.01 -14.28 11.30
N LEU A 135 -6.20 -13.10 10.70
CA LEU A 135 -6.12 -11.84 11.46
C LEU A 135 -7.14 -11.83 12.60
N PRO A 136 -6.82 -11.22 13.75
CA PRO A 136 -7.82 -10.92 14.78
C PRO A 136 -9.05 -10.26 14.18
N ASP A 137 -10.25 -10.55 14.69
CA ASP A 137 -11.52 -10.21 14.04
C ASP A 137 -12.08 -8.81 14.36
N ASN A 138 -11.30 -7.97 15.04
CA ASN A 138 -11.70 -6.61 15.46
C ASN A 138 -11.46 -5.55 14.37
N TYR A 139 -11.78 -5.86 13.12
CA TYR A 139 -11.85 -4.92 11.99
C TYR A 139 -13.23 -4.99 11.34
N GLU A 140 -13.70 -3.89 10.76
CA GLU A 140 -15.09 -3.76 10.32
C GLU A 140 -15.28 -3.80 8.81
N PHE A 141 -14.25 -3.47 8.04
CA PHE A 141 -14.24 -3.61 6.58
C PHE A 141 -12.82 -3.75 6.04
N VAL A 142 -12.71 -4.13 4.78
CA VAL A 142 -11.45 -4.07 4.03
C VAL A 142 -11.53 -2.98 2.96
N PHE A 143 -10.41 -2.30 2.75
CA PHE A 143 -10.25 -1.38 1.64
C PHE A 143 -9.40 -2.08 0.55
N LEU A 144 -10.07 -2.45 -0.56
CA LEU A 144 -9.44 -3.02 -1.73
C LEU A 144 -8.77 -1.89 -2.52
N LEU A 145 -7.50 -1.69 -2.27
CA LEU A 145 -6.75 -0.60 -2.87
C LEU A 145 -6.47 -0.91 -4.35
N VAL A 146 -6.78 0.05 -5.22
CA VAL A 146 -6.42 0.06 -6.64
C VAL A 146 -5.34 1.12 -6.85
N HIS A 147 -4.22 0.71 -7.42
CA HIS A 147 -3.09 1.61 -7.62
C HIS A 147 -3.45 2.77 -8.55
N GLY A 148 -3.10 4.00 -8.16
CA GLY A 148 -3.39 5.20 -8.95
C GLY A 148 -4.84 5.72 -8.89
N ALA A 149 -5.70 5.12 -8.04
CA ALA A 149 -7.09 5.51 -7.87
C ALA A 149 -7.36 6.30 -6.58
N GLY A 150 -6.53 7.29 -6.26
CA GLY A 150 -6.74 8.18 -5.10
C GLY A 150 -6.53 7.52 -3.73
N THR A 151 -5.71 6.49 -3.68
CA THR A 151 -5.49 5.65 -2.49
C THR A 151 -4.97 6.41 -1.28
N THR A 152 -4.01 7.32 -1.49
CA THR A 152 -3.46 8.17 -0.42
C THR A 152 -4.51 9.11 0.15
N ALA A 153 -5.32 9.73 -0.71
CA ALA A 153 -6.40 10.61 -0.30
C ALA A 153 -7.45 9.84 0.51
N MET A 154 -7.93 8.70 0.00
CA MET A 154 -8.91 7.89 0.71
C MET A 154 -8.40 7.41 2.07
N THR A 155 -7.16 6.94 2.15
CA THR A 155 -6.55 6.53 3.41
C THR A 155 -6.50 7.67 4.44
N ARG A 156 -6.17 8.89 4.00
CA ARG A 156 -6.22 10.07 4.87
C ARG A 156 -7.63 10.37 5.33
N TYR A 157 -8.62 10.32 4.44
CA TYR A 157 -10.02 10.55 4.80
C TYR A 157 -10.53 9.54 5.83
N LEU A 158 -10.18 8.27 5.69
CA LEU A 158 -10.51 7.25 6.69
C LEU A 158 -9.93 7.60 8.06
N ARG A 159 -8.67 8.05 8.12
CA ARG A 159 -8.04 8.49 9.38
C ARG A 159 -8.71 9.73 9.97
N LEU A 160 -9.18 10.66 9.15
CA LEU A 160 -9.95 11.84 9.60
C LEU A 160 -11.33 11.45 10.17
N CYS A 161 -11.80 10.24 9.91
CA CYS A 161 -13.00 9.65 10.50
C CYS A 161 -12.67 8.71 11.69
N ASP A 162 -11.51 8.85 12.30
CA ASP A 162 -11.02 8.02 13.42
C ASP A 162 -10.93 6.52 13.11
N ILE A 163 -10.77 6.17 11.85
CA ILE A 163 -10.56 4.78 11.44
C ILE A 163 -9.06 4.47 11.49
N ASN A 164 -8.72 3.46 12.26
CA ASN A 164 -7.36 2.94 12.34
C ASN A 164 -7.10 1.95 11.20
N VAL A 165 -6.04 2.18 10.43
CA VAL A 165 -5.68 1.37 9.26
C VAL A 165 -4.21 1.00 9.29
N ASN A 166 -3.87 -0.18 8.75
CA ASN A 166 -2.48 -0.61 8.58
C ASN A 166 -1.71 0.38 7.69
N ARG A 167 -0.42 0.53 7.96
CA ARG A 167 0.44 1.55 7.33
C ARG A 167 1.34 1.00 6.23
N HIS A 168 1.66 -0.29 6.29
CA HIS A 168 2.55 -0.93 5.33
C HIS A 168 1.78 -1.33 4.06
N TRP A 169 2.24 -0.86 2.90
CA TRP A 169 1.59 -1.09 1.61
C TRP A 169 2.43 -1.91 0.62
N GLY A 170 3.60 -2.36 1.04
CA GLY A 170 4.52 -3.13 0.22
C GLY A 170 4.23 -4.62 0.22
N ASP A 171 5.20 -5.40 0.63
CA ASP A 171 5.12 -6.86 0.65
C ASP A 171 3.94 -7.38 1.49
N PRO A 172 3.16 -8.35 0.98
CA PRO A 172 2.00 -8.91 1.69
C PRO A 172 2.29 -9.50 3.06
N LEU A 173 3.47 -10.10 3.25
CA LEU A 173 3.92 -10.58 4.56
C LEU A 173 3.97 -9.43 5.57
N PHE A 174 4.58 -8.31 5.19
CA PHE A 174 4.67 -7.15 6.07
C PHE A 174 3.33 -6.45 6.26
N GLN A 175 2.45 -6.49 5.27
CA GLN A 175 1.06 -6.03 5.43
C GLN A 175 0.31 -6.84 6.48
N TYR A 176 0.46 -8.17 6.47
CA TYR A 176 -0.12 -9.05 7.50
C TYR A 176 0.46 -8.74 8.89
N ILE A 177 1.78 -8.65 9.03
CA ILE A 177 2.44 -8.36 10.30
C ILE A 177 2.00 -7.01 10.88
N ASP A 178 1.96 -5.98 10.05
CA ASP A 178 1.51 -4.64 10.45
C ASP A 178 0.04 -4.64 10.86
N SER A 179 -0.82 -5.28 10.09
CA SER A 179 -2.25 -5.43 10.40
C SER A 179 -2.46 -6.20 11.71
N TYR A 180 -1.76 -7.31 11.88
CA TYR A 180 -1.83 -8.13 13.11
C TYR A 180 -1.47 -7.31 14.34
N ARG A 181 -0.33 -6.61 14.32
CA ARG A 181 0.14 -5.77 15.43
C ARG A 181 -0.82 -4.63 15.72
N MET A 182 -1.37 -3.99 14.68
CA MET A 182 -2.40 -2.97 14.83
C MET A 182 -3.63 -3.51 15.54
N LEU A 183 -4.16 -4.64 15.10
CA LEU A 183 -5.39 -5.23 15.65
C LEU A 183 -5.22 -5.72 17.09
N VAL A 184 -4.08 -6.31 17.41
CA VAL A 184 -3.78 -6.77 18.78
C VAL A 184 -3.70 -5.61 19.76
N ASN A 185 -3.21 -4.45 19.32
CA ASN A 185 -2.98 -3.28 20.18
C ASN A 185 -4.11 -2.23 20.14
N SER A 186 -5.11 -2.36 19.29
CA SER A 186 -6.14 -1.36 19.07
C SER A 186 -7.53 -1.87 19.47
N LYS A 187 -8.26 -1.03 20.24
CA LYS A 187 -9.71 -1.18 20.51
C LYS A 187 -10.54 -0.16 19.72
N ALA A 188 -9.90 0.61 18.83
CA ALA A 188 -10.56 1.59 17.99
C ALA A 188 -11.34 0.91 16.85
N TYR A 189 -12.05 1.71 16.07
CA TYR A 189 -12.63 1.25 14.80
C TYR A 189 -11.50 0.96 13.81
N ASN A 190 -11.33 -0.30 13.41
CA ASN A 190 -10.25 -0.75 12.56
C ASN A 190 -10.75 -1.17 11.18
N ALA A 191 -9.95 -0.91 10.16
CA ALA A 191 -10.11 -1.44 8.81
C ALA A 191 -8.77 -1.92 8.26
N ILE A 192 -8.81 -2.87 7.32
CA ILE A 192 -7.62 -3.42 6.70
C ILE A 192 -7.50 -2.92 5.26
N ILE A 193 -6.38 -2.29 4.95
CA ILE A 193 -6.03 -1.90 3.58
C ILE A 193 -5.29 -3.06 2.93
N LEU A 194 -5.81 -3.54 1.80
CA LEU A 194 -5.16 -4.54 0.96
C LEU A 194 -4.51 -3.83 -0.22
N ALA A 195 -3.24 -3.52 -0.04
CA ALA A 195 -2.43 -2.70 -0.95
C ALA A 195 -1.43 -3.55 -1.76
N GLY A 196 -0.65 -2.85 -2.57
CA GLY A 196 0.51 -3.38 -3.26
C GLY A 196 0.23 -3.95 -4.64
N CYS A 197 1.31 -4.36 -5.29
CA CYS A 197 1.32 -5.17 -6.49
C CYS A 197 1.88 -6.55 -6.16
N LEU A 198 1.60 -7.53 -7.00
CA LEU A 198 2.14 -8.88 -6.86
C LEU A 198 3.13 -9.16 -7.99
N ASN A 199 4.38 -9.40 -7.62
CA ASN A 199 5.39 -9.95 -8.53
C ASN A 199 5.53 -11.46 -8.32
N LYS A 200 6.37 -12.11 -9.12
CA LYS A 200 6.58 -13.56 -9.02
C LYS A 200 7.05 -14.04 -7.63
N TYR A 201 7.71 -13.18 -6.85
CA TYR A 201 8.22 -13.53 -5.52
C TYR A 201 7.18 -13.33 -4.41
N SER A 202 6.32 -12.32 -4.55
CA SER A 202 5.30 -11.96 -3.56
C SER A 202 3.93 -12.56 -3.85
N PHE A 203 3.72 -13.21 -5.00
CA PHE A 203 2.42 -13.71 -5.42
C PHE A 203 1.80 -14.68 -4.39
N ASN A 204 2.56 -15.70 -3.98
CA ASN A 204 2.09 -16.69 -3.01
C ASN A 204 1.82 -16.06 -1.63
N PHE A 205 2.61 -15.09 -1.22
CA PHE A 205 2.39 -14.33 0.01
C PHE A 205 1.11 -13.49 -0.06
N GLY A 206 0.82 -12.91 -1.21
CA GLY A 206 -0.45 -12.22 -1.44
C GLY A 206 -1.65 -13.13 -1.30
N ILE A 207 -1.64 -14.27 -1.98
CA ILE A 207 -2.69 -15.29 -1.88
C ILE A 207 -2.88 -15.75 -0.44
N LYS A 208 -1.78 -16.03 0.27
CA LYS A 208 -1.82 -16.40 1.69
C LYS A 208 -2.46 -15.30 2.53
N PHE A 209 -1.99 -14.05 2.39
CA PHE A 209 -2.53 -12.94 3.16
C PHE A 209 -4.04 -12.76 2.98
N TYR A 210 -4.52 -12.81 1.74
CA TYR A 210 -5.96 -12.69 1.46
C TYR A 210 -6.75 -13.82 2.10
N ASN A 211 -6.22 -15.05 2.12
CA ASN A 211 -6.86 -16.20 2.76
C ASN A 211 -6.80 -16.18 4.29
N LEU A 212 -5.97 -15.33 4.89
CA LEU A 212 -5.93 -15.11 6.34
C LEU A 212 -6.89 -14.00 6.81
N ILE A 213 -7.63 -13.39 5.90
CA ILE A 213 -8.76 -12.50 6.20
C ILE A 213 -10.01 -13.35 6.16
N GLN A 214 -10.60 -13.64 7.32
CA GLN A 214 -11.66 -14.66 7.43
C GLN A 214 -12.96 -14.17 8.06
N LYS A 215 -12.98 -12.95 8.59
CA LYS A 215 -14.21 -12.32 9.08
C LYS A 215 -15.10 -11.91 7.90
N LYS A 216 -16.39 -12.24 7.95
CA LYS A 216 -17.39 -11.84 6.94
C LYS A 216 -17.72 -10.36 7.10
N ILE A 217 -17.26 -9.53 6.18
CA ILE A 217 -17.29 -8.08 6.22
C ILE A 217 -17.59 -7.46 4.87
N PRO A 218 -18.01 -6.19 4.82
CA PRO A 218 -18.03 -5.41 3.57
C PRO A 218 -16.63 -4.99 3.13
N ALA A 219 -16.53 -4.53 1.89
CA ALA A 219 -15.35 -3.92 1.33
C ALA A 219 -15.68 -2.54 0.73
N ILE A 220 -14.70 -1.65 0.73
CA ILE A 220 -14.68 -0.41 -0.06
C ILE A 220 -13.66 -0.59 -1.17
N CYS A 221 -13.96 -0.08 -2.36
CA CYS A 221 -13.03 -0.02 -3.47
C CYS A 221 -13.20 1.30 -4.22
N VAL A 222 -12.14 2.10 -4.29
CA VAL A 222 -12.10 3.30 -5.12
C VAL A 222 -11.56 2.92 -6.48
N MET A 223 -12.32 3.23 -7.52
CA MET A 223 -11.97 2.98 -8.91
C MET A 223 -11.72 4.31 -9.63
N ARG A 224 -11.03 4.22 -10.73
CA ARG A 224 -10.75 5.35 -11.62
C ARG A 224 -10.72 4.84 -13.04
N ASP A 225 -11.03 5.73 -14.00
CA ASP A 225 -10.80 5.43 -15.41
C ASP A 225 -9.42 4.77 -15.59
N PRO A 226 -9.35 3.53 -16.10
CA PRO A 226 -8.11 2.77 -16.18
C PRO A 226 -7.00 3.45 -16.98
N ILE A 227 -7.35 4.29 -17.93
CA ILE A 227 -6.37 5.08 -18.69
C ILE A 227 -5.86 6.25 -17.84
N SER A 228 -6.74 6.88 -17.08
CA SER A 228 -6.34 7.92 -16.13
C SER A 228 -5.50 7.38 -14.96
N VAL A 229 -5.59 6.10 -14.64
CA VAL A 229 -4.69 5.42 -13.69
C VAL A 229 -3.24 5.42 -14.19
N LEU A 230 -3.02 5.28 -15.49
CA LEU A 230 -1.67 5.25 -16.07
C LEU A 230 -0.97 6.61 -16.01
N ARG A 231 -1.71 7.71 -16.00
CA ARG A 231 -1.13 9.06 -15.97
C ARG A 231 -0.21 9.30 -14.75
N PRO A 232 -0.64 9.11 -13.48
CA PRO A 232 0.24 9.26 -12.34
C PRO A 232 1.38 8.22 -12.30
N ILE A 233 1.21 7.08 -12.94
CA ILE A 233 2.24 6.06 -13.05
C ILE A 233 3.36 6.51 -13.98
N VAL A 234 3.01 6.96 -15.19
CA VAL A 234 3.98 7.44 -16.19
C VAL A 234 4.74 8.66 -15.70
N ASN A 235 4.06 9.55 -14.97
CA ASN A 235 4.61 10.78 -14.45
C ASN A 235 5.09 10.66 -12.99
N HIS A 236 5.24 9.44 -12.47
CA HIS A 236 5.61 9.23 -11.09
C HIS A 236 7.00 9.76 -10.78
N TYR A 237 7.13 10.51 -9.69
CA TYR A 237 8.44 10.94 -9.23
C TYR A 237 9.09 9.86 -8.36
N GLY A 238 10.40 9.71 -8.50
CA GLY A 238 11.17 8.74 -7.75
C GLY A 238 11.48 9.18 -6.33
N ASN A 239 11.67 8.19 -5.46
CA ASN A 239 12.27 8.44 -4.16
C ASN A 239 13.72 8.90 -4.35
N LEU A 240 13.97 10.11 -3.93
CA LEU A 240 15.23 10.80 -4.08
C LEU A 240 16.31 10.18 -3.20
N LYS A 241 17.06 9.26 -3.73
CA LYS A 241 18.33 8.88 -3.08
C LYS A 241 19.39 9.98 -3.18
N HIS A 242 19.24 10.96 -4.08
CA HIS A 242 20.29 11.92 -4.41
C HIS A 242 19.97 13.42 -4.45
N PRO A 243 18.73 13.91 -4.65
CA PRO A 243 18.50 15.34 -4.64
C PRO A 243 18.46 15.99 -3.26
N LYS A 244 18.24 15.23 -2.17
CA LYS A 244 18.32 15.81 -0.81
C LYS A 244 19.68 16.47 -0.57
N ASP A 245 20.74 15.93 -1.14
CA ASP A 245 22.10 16.49 -1.04
C ASP A 245 22.31 17.75 -1.90
N LYS A 246 21.39 18.01 -2.85
CA LYS A 246 21.43 19.17 -3.76
C LYS A 246 20.39 20.24 -3.44
N ILE A 247 19.39 19.92 -2.62
CA ILE A 247 18.33 20.86 -2.24
C ILE A 247 18.81 21.70 -1.05
N CYS A 248 19.04 23.00 -1.30
CA CYS A 248 19.28 23.94 -0.23
C CYS A 248 17.94 24.47 0.30
N ASN A 249 17.65 24.22 1.58
CA ASN A 249 16.44 24.68 2.24
C ASN A 249 16.62 25.99 3.02
N TYR A 250 17.89 26.38 3.27
CA TYR A 250 18.26 27.63 3.89
C TYR A 250 19.06 28.46 2.91
N ILE A 251 18.51 29.58 2.46
CA ILE A 251 19.05 30.35 1.36
C ILE A 251 19.43 31.75 1.85
N ASP A 252 20.72 32.04 1.80
CA ASP A 252 21.25 33.36 2.05
C ASP A 252 20.98 34.28 0.86
N ILE A 253 20.10 35.27 1.05
CA ILE A 253 19.72 36.25 0.02
C ILE A 253 20.92 36.99 -0.53
N ASP A 254 21.93 37.26 0.33
CA ASP A 254 23.12 38.03 -0.02
C ASP A 254 24.13 37.21 -0.83
N ASN A 255 24.27 35.92 -0.52
CA ASN A 255 25.40 35.11 -1.00
C ASN A 255 25.01 33.92 -1.86
N TYR A 256 23.73 33.57 -1.93
CA TYR A 256 23.26 32.41 -2.71
C TYR A 256 22.59 32.86 -4.01
N PRO A 257 23.18 32.59 -5.18
CA PRO A 257 22.58 32.97 -6.46
C PRO A 257 21.24 32.26 -6.71
N ILE A 258 20.24 33.01 -7.14
CA ILE A 258 18.90 32.46 -7.45
C ILE A 258 18.97 31.35 -8.49
N GLU A 259 19.85 31.47 -9.48
CA GLU A 259 20.02 30.49 -10.56
C GLU A 259 20.38 29.11 -10.03
N LYS A 260 21.10 29.03 -8.89
CA LYS A 260 21.42 27.73 -8.25
C LYS A 260 20.21 27.05 -7.65
N ILE A 261 19.19 27.80 -7.21
CA ILE A 261 17.95 27.24 -6.68
C ILE A 261 17.24 26.42 -7.77
N PHE A 262 17.25 26.92 -9.01
CA PHE A 262 16.54 26.35 -10.14
C PHE A 262 17.40 25.43 -11.01
N ASN A 263 18.68 25.28 -10.72
CA ASN A 263 19.55 24.30 -11.39
C ASN A 263 19.37 22.92 -10.79
N ILE A 264 18.15 22.41 -10.88
CA ILE A 264 17.74 21.12 -10.34
C ILE A 264 16.75 20.45 -11.30
N GLN A 265 16.84 19.13 -11.40
CA GLN A 265 15.90 18.34 -12.19
C GLN A 265 14.88 17.65 -11.28
N VAL A 266 13.64 17.60 -11.76
CA VAL A 266 12.62 16.75 -11.13
C VAL A 266 13.00 15.29 -11.34
N PRO A 267 13.11 14.50 -10.27
CA PRO A 267 13.49 13.10 -10.38
C PRO A 267 12.26 12.24 -10.66
N TYR A 268 12.01 11.96 -11.91
CA TYR A 268 10.98 10.99 -12.29
C TYR A 268 11.42 9.56 -11.99
N ALA A 269 10.48 8.68 -11.64
CA ALA A 269 10.78 7.29 -11.29
C ALA A 269 11.23 6.46 -12.49
N TYR A 270 10.69 6.78 -13.66
CA TYR A 270 10.91 6.06 -14.91
C TYR A 270 11.22 7.04 -16.05
N PRO A 271 12.37 7.75 -15.97
CA PRO A 271 12.69 8.78 -16.96
C PRO A 271 13.27 8.19 -18.24
N ASP A 272 13.19 8.97 -19.32
CA ASP A 272 14.01 8.76 -20.51
C ASP A 272 15.47 9.18 -20.27
N GLU A 273 16.30 9.12 -21.31
CA GLU A 273 17.70 9.55 -21.28
C GLU A 273 17.91 11.03 -20.93
N ASN A 274 16.89 11.86 -21.14
CA ASN A 274 16.88 13.29 -20.83
C ASN A 274 16.25 13.62 -19.46
N GLY A 275 15.90 12.61 -18.67
CA GLY A 275 15.28 12.77 -17.36
C GLY A 275 13.81 13.17 -17.40
N LYS A 276 13.10 12.94 -18.52
CA LYS A 276 11.67 13.25 -18.68
C LYS A 276 10.80 12.01 -18.57
N PRO A 277 9.51 12.14 -18.19
CA PRO A 277 8.56 11.04 -18.30
C PRO A 277 8.52 10.49 -19.74
N THR A 278 8.32 9.19 -19.87
CA THR A 278 8.30 8.53 -21.17
C THR A 278 7.11 7.60 -21.33
N LEU A 279 6.50 7.59 -22.51
CA LEU A 279 5.45 6.65 -22.88
C LEU A 279 5.91 5.18 -22.89
N ASN A 280 7.23 4.92 -22.97
CA ASN A 280 7.75 3.57 -22.83
C ASN A 280 7.38 2.92 -21.49
N THR A 281 7.14 3.71 -20.45
CA THR A 281 6.64 3.22 -19.16
C THR A 281 5.29 2.50 -19.31
N VAL A 282 4.44 2.93 -20.22
CA VAL A 282 3.16 2.26 -20.54
C VAL A 282 3.41 0.83 -21.02
N LYS A 283 4.40 0.63 -21.88
CA LYS A 283 4.82 -0.70 -22.33
C LYS A 283 5.38 -1.55 -21.17
N GLU A 284 6.23 -0.98 -20.36
CA GLU A 284 6.85 -1.68 -19.22
C GLU A 284 5.80 -2.17 -18.21
N TYR A 285 4.76 -1.38 -17.97
CA TYR A 285 3.62 -1.79 -17.14
C TYR A 285 2.74 -2.84 -17.84
N ALA A 286 2.56 -2.76 -19.14
CA ALA A 286 1.87 -3.81 -19.91
C ALA A 286 2.60 -5.16 -19.82
N ASP A 287 3.92 -5.13 -19.74
CA ASP A 287 4.81 -6.30 -19.64
C ASP A 287 5.07 -6.77 -18.19
N ASP A 288 4.38 -6.18 -17.20
CA ASP A 288 4.54 -6.46 -15.76
C ASP A 288 5.98 -6.34 -15.23
N LYS A 289 6.78 -5.45 -15.82
CA LYS A 289 8.20 -5.25 -15.43
C LYS A 289 8.35 -4.90 -13.94
N TYR A 290 7.41 -4.13 -13.39
CA TYR A 290 7.41 -3.68 -12.01
C TYR A 290 6.44 -4.47 -11.10
N GLY A 291 6.00 -5.63 -11.56
CA GLY A 291 4.97 -6.44 -10.93
C GLY A 291 3.58 -6.17 -11.50
N ASN A 292 2.65 -7.07 -11.21
CA ASN A 292 1.27 -6.94 -11.67
C ASN A 292 0.48 -6.03 -10.72
N PHE A 293 0.06 -4.89 -11.22
CA PHE A 293 -0.80 -3.92 -10.49
C PHE A 293 -2.30 -4.20 -10.66
N TYR A 294 -2.68 -5.05 -11.63
CA TYR A 294 -4.05 -5.45 -11.92
C TYR A 294 -4.42 -6.69 -11.11
N ILE A 295 -4.54 -6.51 -9.79
CA ILE A 295 -4.73 -7.60 -8.82
C ILE A 295 -6.08 -7.53 -8.09
N LEU A 296 -6.97 -6.62 -8.47
CA LEU A 296 -8.29 -6.51 -7.85
C LEU A 296 -9.11 -7.78 -8.08
N ASN A 297 -9.07 -8.33 -9.30
CA ASN A 297 -9.73 -9.60 -9.63
C ASN A 297 -9.21 -10.76 -8.76
N ILE A 298 -7.92 -10.80 -8.46
CA ILE A 298 -7.32 -11.79 -7.56
C ILE A 298 -7.84 -11.60 -6.14
N LYS A 299 -7.82 -10.37 -5.61
CA LYS A 299 -8.36 -10.04 -4.29
C LYS A 299 -9.83 -10.45 -4.15
N ILE A 300 -10.66 -10.09 -5.13
CA ILE A 300 -12.08 -10.43 -5.14
C ILE A 300 -12.29 -11.94 -5.16
N LYS A 301 -11.53 -12.67 -5.99
CA LYS A 301 -11.58 -14.13 -6.06
C LYS A 301 -11.23 -14.79 -4.73
N GLU A 302 -10.09 -14.41 -4.16
CA GLU A 302 -9.62 -15.01 -2.89
C GLU A 302 -10.51 -14.66 -1.70
N LEU A 303 -11.17 -13.51 -1.73
CA LEU A 303 -12.05 -13.01 -0.67
C LEU A 303 -13.54 -13.26 -0.93
N GLN A 304 -13.92 -14.00 -1.98
CA GLN A 304 -15.32 -14.18 -2.40
C GLN A 304 -16.24 -14.77 -1.32
N ASN A 305 -15.70 -15.61 -0.42
CA ASN A 305 -16.47 -16.23 0.66
C ASN A 305 -16.53 -15.34 1.94
N VAL A 306 -15.81 -14.23 1.94
CA VAL A 306 -15.63 -13.34 3.10
C VAL A 306 -16.29 -12.00 2.88
N ILE A 307 -16.13 -11.42 1.69
CA ILE A 307 -16.72 -10.12 1.35
C ILE A 307 -18.22 -10.27 1.10
N LYS A 308 -19.04 -9.61 1.92
CA LYS A 308 -20.50 -9.56 1.77
C LYS A 308 -20.95 -8.67 0.62
N LYS A 309 -20.29 -7.52 0.47
CA LYS A 309 -20.58 -6.50 -0.54
C LYS A 309 -19.38 -5.59 -0.75
N ILE A 310 -19.15 -5.18 -2.00
CA ILE A 310 -18.16 -4.16 -2.33
C ILE A 310 -18.89 -2.84 -2.58
N TYR A 311 -18.58 -1.81 -1.81
CA TYR A 311 -19.01 -0.44 -2.04
C TYR A 311 -18.01 0.24 -2.96
N TYR A 312 -18.33 0.28 -4.23
CA TYR A 312 -17.52 0.97 -5.21
C TYR A 312 -17.74 2.48 -5.15
N LEU A 313 -16.65 3.21 -5.19
CA LEU A 313 -16.59 4.67 -5.38
C LEU A 313 -15.82 4.94 -6.66
N ASP A 314 -16.24 5.95 -7.40
CA ASP A 314 -15.38 6.51 -8.44
C ASP A 314 -14.42 7.54 -7.84
N MET A 315 -13.30 7.79 -8.50
CA MET A 315 -12.33 8.81 -8.06
C MET A 315 -12.97 10.17 -7.83
N ILE A 316 -13.99 10.52 -8.63
CA ILE A 316 -14.73 11.78 -8.50
C ILE A 316 -15.44 11.91 -7.15
N ASP A 317 -15.87 10.79 -6.56
CA ASP A 317 -16.57 10.77 -5.27
C ASP A 317 -15.65 11.18 -4.11
N ILE A 318 -14.35 11.05 -4.27
CA ILE A 318 -13.35 11.41 -3.26
C ILE A 318 -12.54 12.65 -3.60
N MET A 319 -12.90 13.36 -4.67
CA MET A 319 -12.34 14.67 -4.94
C MET A 319 -12.77 15.68 -3.86
N PRO A 320 -12.00 16.75 -3.63
CA PRO A 320 -12.25 17.70 -2.53
C PRO A 320 -13.69 18.20 -2.42
N GLU A 321 -14.34 18.44 -3.54
CA GLU A 321 -15.73 18.91 -3.62
C GLU A 321 -16.77 17.88 -3.19
N ASN A 322 -16.46 16.58 -3.24
CA ASN A 322 -17.39 15.48 -2.98
C ASN A 322 -17.01 14.64 -1.77
N SER A 323 -15.76 14.65 -1.36
CA SER A 323 -15.20 13.73 -0.35
C SER A 323 -15.94 13.79 1.00
N PHE A 324 -16.25 14.96 1.50
CA PHE A 324 -16.97 15.11 2.75
C PHE A 324 -18.35 14.43 2.72
N LYS A 325 -19.12 14.67 1.66
CA LYS A 325 -20.43 14.03 1.44
C LYS A 325 -20.31 12.51 1.31
N THR A 326 -19.30 12.05 0.59
CA THR A 326 -19.05 10.61 0.38
C THR A 326 -18.70 9.93 1.69
N LEU A 327 -17.78 10.49 2.49
CA LEU A 327 -17.40 9.91 3.78
C LEU A 327 -18.55 9.95 4.80
N THR A 328 -19.38 11.01 4.78
CA THR A 328 -20.58 11.07 5.61
C THR A 328 -21.57 9.95 5.27
N ARG A 329 -21.80 9.68 3.98
CA ARG A 329 -22.64 8.57 3.53
C ARG A 329 -22.06 7.21 3.93
N LEU A 330 -20.77 7.00 3.73
CA LEU A 330 -20.10 5.76 4.12
C LEU A 330 -20.16 5.52 5.63
N SER A 331 -20.04 6.57 6.44
CA SER A 331 -20.14 6.46 7.90
C SER A 331 -21.49 5.93 8.36
N GLN A 332 -22.57 6.29 7.68
CA GLN A 332 -23.91 5.78 7.95
C GLN A 332 -24.05 4.29 7.58
N ILE A 333 -23.38 3.86 6.50
CA ILE A 333 -23.45 2.48 6.01
C ILE A 333 -22.55 1.54 6.83
N LEU A 334 -21.37 2.01 7.20
CA LEU A 334 -20.32 1.19 7.85
C LEU A 334 -20.19 1.49 9.35
N HIS A 335 -20.99 2.41 9.88
CA HIS A 335 -21.10 2.72 11.30
C HIS A 335 -19.80 3.22 11.96
N PHE A 336 -19.03 4.00 11.24
CA PHE A 336 -17.88 4.72 11.81
C PHE A 336 -18.24 6.19 12.12
N ASN A 337 -17.37 6.91 12.81
CA ASN A 337 -17.57 8.31 13.12
C ASN A 337 -17.60 9.15 11.84
N PRO A 338 -18.66 9.96 11.60
CA PRO A 338 -18.68 10.83 10.43
C PRO A 338 -17.56 11.88 10.52
N PRO A 339 -17.13 12.43 9.39
CA PRO A 339 -16.14 13.50 9.39
C PRO A 339 -16.67 14.74 10.13
N GLU A 340 -15.84 15.31 10.99
CA GLU A 340 -16.25 16.43 11.86
C GLU A 340 -16.32 17.77 11.12
N SER A 341 -15.47 17.98 10.11
CA SER A 341 -15.33 19.26 9.44
C SER A 341 -15.06 19.09 7.93
N SER A 342 -15.86 19.78 7.12
CA SER A 342 -15.65 19.85 5.66
C SER A 342 -14.35 20.56 5.26
N VAL A 343 -13.82 21.43 6.12
CA VAL A 343 -12.59 22.20 5.84
C VAL A 343 -11.38 21.29 5.63
N LEU A 344 -11.28 20.19 6.41
CA LEU A 344 -10.19 19.23 6.30
C LEU A 344 -10.22 18.43 4.98
N PHE A 345 -11.36 18.41 4.30
CA PHE A 345 -11.57 17.70 3.04
C PHE A 345 -11.49 18.63 1.81
N SER A 346 -11.38 19.94 1.99
CA SER A 346 -11.45 20.93 0.90
C SER A 346 -10.15 21.13 0.13
N SER A 347 -9.03 20.58 0.62
CA SER A 347 -7.72 20.74 -0.03
C SER A 347 -7.34 19.50 -0.82
N LYS A 348 -6.81 19.69 -2.03
CA LYS A 348 -6.13 18.60 -2.76
C LYS A 348 -4.93 18.13 -1.97
N LEU A 349 -4.93 16.86 -1.61
CA LEU A 349 -3.83 16.23 -0.86
C LEU A 349 -2.60 15.98 -1.72
N ASN A 350 -2.83 15.68 -2.99
CA ASN A 350 -1.81 15.49 -4.01
C ASN A 350 -2.13 16.41 -5.18
N SER A 351 -1.47 17.57 -5.25
CA SER A 351 -1.50 18.36 -6.49
C SER A 351 -0.74 17.61 -7.59
N SER A 352 -1.11 17.86 -8.84
CA SER A 352 -0.33 17.36 -9.99
C SER A 352 1.13 17.84 -10.00
N ASP A 353 1.45 18.81 -9.18
CA ASP A 353 2.76 19.44 -9.06
C ASP A 353 3.55 18.99 -7.82
N ASN A 354 3.11 17.96 -7.11
CA ASN A 354 3.73 17.49 -5.86
C ASN A 354 5.24 17.20 -6.02
N HIS A 355 5.63 16.70 -7.19
CA HIS A 355 7.01 16.44 -7.56
C HIS A 355 7.87 17.72 -7.69
N VAL A 356 7.25 18.84 -8.09
CA VAL A 356 7.90 20.17 -8.14
C VAL A 356 7.88 20.81 -6.75
N ASP A 357 6.74 20.72 -6.05
CA ASP A 357 6.55 21.24 -4.70
C ASP A 357 7.65 20.77 -3.75
N TYR A 358 8.01 19.49 -3.85
CA TYR A 358 9.03 18.88 -3.02
C TYR A 358 10.42 19.54 -3.17
N LEU A 359 10.72 20.10 -4.33
CA LEU A 359 12.00 20.77 -4.60
C LEU A 359 12.08 22.16 -3.97
N PHE A 360 10.93 22.81 -3.80
CA PHE A 360 10.89 24.24 -3.46
C PHE A 360 10.24 24.54 -2.11
N PHE A 361 9.58 23.59 -1.46
CA PHE A 361 8.85 23.85 -0.22
C PHE A 361 9.10 22.78 0.86
N PRO A 362 9.20 23.18 2.13
CA PRO A 362 9.40 24.57 2.59
C PRO A 362 10.84 25.05 2.36
N LYS A 363 11.03 26.37 2.22
CA LYS A 363 12.35 27.00 2.18
C LYS A 363 12.38 28.21 3.10
N THR A 364 13.51 28.39 3.79
CA THR A 364 13.81 29.58 4.58
C THR A 364 14.82 30.43 3.84
N PHE A 365 14.43 31.64 3.47
CA PHE A 365 15.33 32.66 2.94
C PHE A 365 15.75 33.57 4.07
N TYR A 366 16.98 33.93 4.14
CA TYR A 366 17.49 34.83 5.21
C TYR A 366 18.50 35.84 4.72
N MET A 367 18.62 36.91 5.47
CA MET A 367 19.71 37.89 5.36
C MET A 367 20.09 38.36 6.74
N GLU A 368 21.32 38.86 6.86
CA GLU A 368 21.82 39.47 8.09
C GLU A 368 21.72 40.99 7.99
N TYR A 369 21.21 41.63 9.04
CA TYR A 369 21.13 43.07 9.14
C TYR A 369 21.40 43.50 10.60
N GLU A 370 22.43 44.33 10.79
CA GLU A 370 22.84 44.84 12.12
C GLU A 370 22.92 43.76 13.20
N GLY A 371 23.49 42.59 12.84
CA GLY A 371 23.63 41.48 13.75
C GLY A 371 22.35 40.68 13.99
N ASN A 372 21.25 41.00 13.31
CA ASN A 372 19.99 40.25 13.36
C ASN A 372 19.77 39.50 12.07
N ARG A 373 19.26 38.28 12.19
CA ARG A 373 18.84 37.45 11.04
C ARG A 373 17.38 37.70 10.73
N ILE A 374 17.09 38.17 9.51
CA ILE A 374 15.76 38.35 9.01
C ILE A 374 15.41 37.10 8.18
N GLU A 375 14.38 36.34 8.57
CA GLU A 375 14.01 35.08 7.95
C GLU A 375 12.63 35.17 7.29
N PHE A 376 12.56 34.65 6.07
CA PHE A 376 11.31 34.51 5.27
C PHE A 376 11.03 33.04 5.05
N GLU A 377 9.85 32.58 5.48
CA GLU A 377 9.39 31.22 5.26
C GLU A 377 8.52 31.15 3.99
N VAL A 378 8.97 30.36 3.02
CA VAL A 378 8.24 30.10 1.78
C VAL A 378 7.65 28.70 1.86
N THR A 379 6.31 28.60 1.88
CA THR A 379 5.60 27.35 2.18
C THR A 379 4.37 27.15 1.28
N LYS A 380 3.84 25.94 1.29
CA LYS A 380 2.50 25.60 0.72
C LYS A 380 1.43 25.42 1.79
N TYR A 381 1.77 25.56 3.04
CA TYR A 381 0.82 25.49 4.14
C TYR A 381 0.81 26.80 4.93
N LYS A 382 -0.29 27.05 5.62
CA LYS A 382 -0.43 28.24 6.44
C LYS A 382 0.32 28.10 7.75
N LEU A 383 1.05 29.13 8.14
CA LEU A 383 1.70 29.25 9.43
C LEU A 383 0.81 29.99 10.44
N SER A 384 1.12 29.80 11.72
CA SER A 384 0.38 30.43 12.82
C SER A 384 0.46 31.96 12.75
N SER A 385 -0.69 32.62 12.78
CA SER A 385 -0.77 34.09 12.86
C SER A 385 -0.28 34.67 14.19
N ASP A 386 -0.02 33.85 15.19
CA ASP A 386 0.54 34.30 16.46
C ASP A 386 2.04 34.62 16.36
N GLU A 387 2.74 33.88 15.51
CA GLU A 387 4.18 33.96 15.35
C GLU A 387 4.63 34.63 14.04
N TYR A 388 3.81 34.52 12.99
CA TYR A 388 4.13 34.94 11.63
C TYR A 388 3.16 35.97 11.08
N LEU A 389 3.69 36.86 10.24
CA LEU A 389 2.92 37.78 9.41
C LEU A 389 2.92 37.28 7.97
N ASP A 390 1.75 37.33 7.35
CA ASP A 390 1.56 36.93 5.96
C ASP A 390 1.97 38.07 5.02
N TYR A 391 3.09 37.85 4.33
CA TYR A 391 3.63 38.75 3.31
C TYR A 391 3.41 38.25 1.89
N THR A 392 2.59 37.21 1.73
CA THR A 392 2.37 36.54 0.43
C THR A 392 2.02 37.54 -0.67
N LYS A 393 0.98 38.34 -0.46
CA LYS A 393 0.53 39.32 -1.46
C LYS A 393 1.47 40.51 -1.62
N TYR A 394 2.39 40.72 -0.68
CA TYR A 394 3.42 41.75 -0.78
C TYR A 394 4.50 41.39 -1.80
N PHE A 395 4.83 40.08 -1.90
CA PHE A 395 5.88 39.57 -2.77
C PHE A 395 5.35 38.88 -4.04
N ILE A 396 4.15 38.32 -4.01
CA ILE A 396 3.56 37.54 -5.10
C ILE A 396 2.33 38.24 -5.66
N ASP A 397 2.38 38.56 -6.93
CA ASP A 397 1.27 39.12 -7.72
C ASP A 397 0.73 38.14 -8.78
N SER A 398 1.40 36.98 -8.95
CA SER A 398 1.01 35.95 -9.91
C SER A 398 -0.22 35.17 -9.44
N PRO A 399 -1.37 35.24 -10.16
CA PRO A 399 -2.53 34.39 -9.86
C PRO A 399 -2.21 32.89 -9.95
N PHE A 400 -1.31 32.52 -10.84
CA PHE A 400 -0.86 31.13 -11.01
C PHE A 400 -0.21 30.61 -9.72
N LEU A 401 0.75 31.34 -9.15
CA LEU A 401 1.41 30.89 -7.91
C LEU A 401 0.52 31.02 -6.68
N LEU A 402 -0.36 32.00 -6.63
CA LEU A 402 -1.27 32.24 -5.50
C LEU A 402 -2.43 31.23 -5.46
N GLN A 403 -3.08 30.98 -6.59
CA GLN A 403 -4.32 30.22 -6.66
C GLN A 403 -4.10 28.77 -7.10
N ASP A 404 -3.31 28.57 -8.17
CA ASP A 404 -3.08 27.21 -8.69
C ASP A 404 -2.07 26.43 -7.83
N ILE A 405 -0.96 27.07 -7.46
CA ILE A 405 0.11 26.41 -6.68
C ILE A 405 -0.11 26.55 -5.18
N GLY A 406 -0.57 27.72 -4.73
CA GLY A 406 -0.83 27.99 -3.31
C GLY A 406 0.44 28.33 -2.52
N VAL A 407 1.32 29.14 -3.11
CA VAL A 407 2.56 29.60 -2.46
C VAL A 407 2.24 30.65 -1.41
N ASN A 408 2.87 30.53 -0.23
CA ASN A 408 2.78 31.51 0.85
C ASN A 408 4.18 31.96 1.24
N ILE A 409 4.30 33.26 1.61
CA ILE A 409 5.53 33.84 2.15
C ILE A 409 5.22 34.49 3.49
N TYR A 410 5.93 34.07 4.52
CA TYR A 410 5.75 34.56 5.87
C TYR A 410 7.03 35.17 6.41
N LEU A 411 6.86 36.14 7.29
CA LEU A 411 7.92 36.78 8.04
C LEU A 411 7.61 36.71 9.54
N SER A 412 8.59 36.32 10.36
CA SER A 412 8.45 36.35 11.81
C SER A 412 8.09 37.75 12.30
N LYS A 413 7.13 37.85 13.22
CA LYS A 413 6.74 39.13 13.83
C LYS A 413 7.93 39.87 14.43
N ASN A 414 8.88 39.15 15.00
CA ASN A 414 10.08 39.75 15.59
C ASN A 414 10.99 40.40 14.54
N ASN A 415 10.95 39.94 13.31
CA ASN A 415 11.81 40.40 12.21
C ASN A 415 11.14 41.42 11.29
N ALA A 416 9.81 41.55 11.33
CA ALA A 416 9.06 42.44 10.44
C ALA A 416 9.49 43.91 10.54
N LYS A 417 9.86 44.36 11.77
CA LYS A 417 10.35 45.73 12.00
C LYS A 417 11.60 46.06 11.19
N TYR A 418 12.51 45.12 10.98
CA TYR A 418 13.75 45.34 10.26
C TYR A 418 13.54 45.55 8.76
N LEU A 419 12.54 44.86 8.18
CA LEU A 419 12.19 45.01 6.77
C LEU A 419 11.73 46.43 6.44
N HIS A 420 11.01 47.07 7.35
CA HIS A 420 10.42 48.40 7.13
C HIS A 420 11.26 49.56 7.62
N CYS A 421 12.31 49.31 8.43
CA CYS A 421 13.19 50.37 8.97
C CYS A 421 14.22 50.84 7.96
N ASN A 422 14.53 50.08 6.92
CA ASN A 422 15.55 50.42 5.92
C ASN A 422 15.03 50.20 4.50
N GLN A 423 14.92 51.29 3.73
CA GLN A 423 14.40 51.26 2.37
C GLN A 423 15.28 50.42 1.41
N ASP A 424 16.61 50.49 1.58
CA ASP A 424 17.53 49.73 0.71
C ASP A 424 17.39 48.23 0.91
N ILE A 425 17.21 47.78 2.15
CA ILE A 425 16.95 46.38 2.48
C ILE A 425 15.61 45.93 1.87
N ASN A 426 14.57 46.75 2.03
CA ASN A 426 13.26 46.46 1.48
C ASN A 426 13.32 46.31 -0.04
N ILE A 427 13.95 47.25 -0.74
CA ILE A 427 14.15 47.17 -2.20
C ILE A 427 14.92 45.91 -2.60
N LYS A 428 15.98 45.57 -1.90
CA LYS A 428 16.82 44.42 -2.14
C LYS A 428 15.99 43.10 -2.01
N VAL A 429 15.26 42.97 -0.92
CA VAL A 429 14.39 41.79 -0.67
C VAL A 429 13.31 41.69 -1.71
N ILE A 430 12.62 42.76 -2.06
CA ILE A 430 11.59 42.79 -3.09
C ILE A 430 12.18 42.36 -4.42
N ASN A 431 13.31 42.86 -4.85
CA ASN A 431 13.94 42.49 -6.11
C ASN A 431 14.38 41.04 -6.14
N TYR A 432 14.89 40.52 -5.00
CA TYR A 432 15.25 39.11 -4.89
C TYR A 432 14.03 38.22 -5.03
N PHE A 433 12.94 38.48 -4.30
CA PHE A 433 11.72 37.70 -4.37
C PHE A 433 11.00 37.81 -5.72
N LYS A 434 11.01 38.99 -6.37
CA LYS A 434 10.49 39.12 -7.74
C LYS A 434 11.20 38.18 -8.71
N LYS A 435 12.52 38.10 -8.62
CA LYS A 435 13.30 37.19 -9.46
C LYS A 435 13.05 35.73 -9.11
N PHE A 436 12.97 35.39 -7.82
CA PHE A 436 12.63 34.07 -7.35
C PHE A 436 11.24 33.62 -7.83
N ILE A 437 10.23 34.47 -7.66
CA ILE A 437 8.85 34.22 -8.07
C ILE A 437 8.74 34.01 -9.58
N PHE A 438 9.40 34.84 -10.38
CA PHE A 438 9.43 34.69 -11.82
C PHE A 438 10.03 33.33 -12.23
N ASN A 439 11.20 32.99 -11.69
CA ASN A 439 11.84 31.71 -12.01
C ASN A 439 11.04 30.50 -11.51
N LEU A 440 10.38 30.63 -10.35
CA LEU A 440 9.52 29.58 -9.81
C LEU A 440 8.31 29.31 -10.75
N GLU A 441 7.64 30.37 -11.19
CA GLU A 441 6.53 30.27 -12.12
C GLU A 441 6.95 29.62 -13.44
N GLU A 442 8.06 30.07 -14.02
CA GLU A 442 8.60 29.50 -15.26
C GLU A 442 8.99 28.03 -15.08
N PHE A 443 9.58 27.66 -13.95
CA PHE A 443 9.91 26.27 -13.66
C PHE A 443 8.66 25.37 -13.63
N TYR A 444 7.59 25.80 -12.95
CA TYR A 444 6.33 25.04 -12.93
C TYR A 444 5.72 24.92 -14.34
N LYS A 445 5.71 26.01 -15.11
CA LYS A 445 5.18 25.98 -16.48
C LYS A 445 5.95 25.03 -17.39
N GLU A 446 7.28 25.04 -17.32
CA GLU A 446 8.12 24.13 -18.10
C GLU A 446 7.96 22.66 -17.66
N GLU A 447 7.86 22.39 -16.36
CA GLU A 447 7.62 21.01 -15.89
C GLU A 447 6.24 20.50 -16.29
N ARG A 448 5.20 21.34 -16.25
CA ARG A 448 3.85 20.95 -16.70
C ARG A 448 3.81 20.55 -18.18
N LYS A 449 4.67 21.12 -19.04
CA LYS A 449 4.78 20.73 -20.45
C LYS A 449 5.34 19.33 -20.65
N LYS A 450 6.07 18.80 -19.68
CA LYS A 450 6.66 17.44 -19.74
C LYS A 450 5.68 16.34 -19.33
N ILE A 451 4.57 16.71 -18.68
CA ILE A 451 3.61 15.75 -18.12
C ILE A 451 2.82 15.11 -19.26
N ILE A 452 2.89 13.79 -19.31
CA ILE A 452 2.15 12.97 -20.27
C ILE A 452 0.69 12.87 -19.82
N ASN A 453 -0.23 13.13 -20.74
CA ASN A 453 -1.67 13.08 -20.49
C ASN A 453 -2.32 11.80 -21.08
N GLU A 454 -3.61 11.61 -20.78
CA GLU A 454 -4.37 10.42 -21.20
C GLU A 454 -4.49 10.30 -22.73
N CYS A 455 -4.60 11.44 -23.45
CA CYS A 455 -4.67 11.42 -24.93
C CYS A 455 -3.36 10.93 -25.54
N GLU A 456 -2.23 11.33 -24.98
CA GLU A 456 -0.91 10.86 -25.43
C GLU A 456 -0.76 9.35 -25.14
N ILE A 457 -1.23 8.86 -24.00
CA ILE A 457 -1.25 7.44 -23.66
C ILE A 457 -2.09 6.65 -24.66
N LEU A 458 -3.30 7.10 -24.95
CA LEU A 458 -4.19 6.45 -25.93
C LEU A 458 -3.57 6.45 -27.33
N ASN A 459 -2.98 7.56 -27.76
CA ASN A 459 -2.30 7.62 -29.06
C ASN A 459 -1.10 6.66 -29.15
N PHE A 460 -0.35 6.54 -28.06
CA PHE A 460 0.74 5.55 -27.97
C PHE A 460 0.23 4.11 -28.12
N MET A 461 -0.89 3.79 -27.45
CA MET A 461 -1.51 2.47 -27.58
C MET A 461 -2.06 2.23 -29.00
N ARG A 462 -2.61 3.26 -29.65
CA ARG A 462 -3.12 3.17 -31.02
C ARG A 462 -2.06 2.78 -32.02
N ILE A 463 -0.86 3.33 -31.90
CA ILE A 463 0.28 3.00 -32.79
C ILE A 463 1.05 1.74 -32.35
N ASN A 464 0.70 1.17 -31.18
CA ASN A 464 1.30 -0.06 -30.66
C ASN A 464 0.20 -1.08 -30.30
N PRO A 465 -0.41 -1.75 -31.29
CA PRO A 465 -1.55 -2.65 -31.09
C PRO A 465 -1.29 -3.80 -30.12
N ASP A 466 -0.07 -4.29 -30.04
CA ASP A 466 0.34 -5.33 -29.10
C ASP A 466 0.23 -4.86 -27.64
N ILE A 467 0.57 -3.61 -27.35
CA ILE A 467 0.41 -3.00 -26.03
C ILE A 467 -1.07 -2.78 -25.71
N LEU A 468 -1.82 -2.28 -26.69
CA LEU A 468 -3.29 -2.12 -26.58
C LEU A 468 -3.95 -3.43 -26.16
N MET A 469 -3.62 -4.54 -26.85
CA MET A 469 -4.20 -5.87 -26.57
C MET A 469 -3.75 -6.44 -25.22
N LYS A 470 -2.52 -6.20 -24.78
CA LYS A 470 -2.08 -6.57 -23.42
C LYS A 470 -2.91 -5.87 -22.33
N TYR A 471 -3.15 -4.57 -22.47
CA TYR A 471 -4.04 -3.85 -21.55
C TYR A 471 -5.49 -4.34 -21.63
N LYS A 472 -6.00 -4.58 -22.84
CA LYS A 472 -7.33 -5.16 -23.03
C LYS A 472 -7.49 -6.45 -22.23
N ASN A 473 -6.55 -7.37 -22.35
CA ASN A 473 -6.58 -8.66 -21.65
C ASN A 473 -6.51 -8.49 -20.11
N LYS A 474 -5.75 -7.51 -19.62
CA LYS A 474 -5.68 -7.20 -18.20
C LYS A 474 -6.99 -6.60 -17.68
N LEU A 475 -7.50 -5.58 -18.38
CA LEU A 475 -8.69 -4.85 -17.98
C LEU A 475 -9.97 -5.70 -18.10
N ASP A 476 -10.06 -6.59 -19.08
CA ASP A 476 -11.17 -7.53 -19.20
C ASP A 476 -11.31 -8.44 -17.98
N LYS A 477 -10.21 -8.82 -17.35
CA LYS A 477 -10.22 -9.59 -16.10
C LYS A 477 -10.47 -8.72 -14.88
N GLU A 478 -9.81 -7.57 -14.83
CA GLU A 478 -9.80 -6.67 -13.66
C GLU A 478 -11.16 -6.02 -13.41
N LEU A 479 -11.90 -5.70 -14.47
CA LEU A 479 -13.13 -4.92 -14.42
C LEU A 479 -14.43 -5.76 -14.43
N VAL A 480 -14.32 -7.09 -14.44
CA VAL A 480 -15.52 -7.96 -14.50
C VAL A 480 -16.52 -7.63 -13.41
N HIS A 481 -16.08 -7.55 -12.18
CA HIS A 481 -16.97 -7.38 -11.03
C HIS A 481 -17.63 -5.99 -11.03
N ILE A 482 -16.87 -4.91 -11.27
CA ILE A 482 -17.45 -3.56 -11.30
C ILE A 482 -18.40 -3.36 -12.48
N LYS A 483 -18.10 -3.95 -13.63
CA LYS A 483 -19.02 -3.91 -14.80
C LYS A 483 -20.38 -4.53 -14.49
N GLN A 484 -20.42 -5.59 -13.69
CA GLN A 484 -21.65 -6.25 -13.26
C GLN A 484 -22.41 -5.45 -12.19
N HIS A 485 -21.72 -4.84 -11.24
CA HIS A 485 -22.32 -4.23 -10.06
C HIS A 485 -22.49 -2.71 -10.15
N ARG A 486 -21.64 -2.02 -10.90
CA ARG A 486 -21.66 -0.58 -11.09
C ARG A 486 -21.32 -0.19 -12.55
N PRO A 487 -22.14 -0.67 -13.52
CA PRO A 487 -21.95 -0.31 -14.92
C PRO A 487 -22.04 1.19 -15.18
N ASP A 488 -22.76 1.94 -14.33
CA ASP A 488 -22.86 3.40 -14.35
C ASP A 488 -21.50 4.08 -14.19
N ILE A 489 -20.67 3.61 -13.26
CA ILE A 489 -19.31 4.13 -13.06
C ILE A 489 -18.47 3.86 -14.31
N VAL A 490 -18.47 2.64 -14.82
CA VAL A 490 -17.68 2.25 -15.99
C VAL A 490 -18.08 3.07 -17.22
N ALA A 491 -19.39 3.28 -17.43
CA ALA A 491 -19.90 4.09 -18.53
C ALA A 491 -19.47 5.57 -18.47
N SER A 492 -19.19 6.09 -17.28
CA SER A 492 -18.73 7.47 -17.09
C SER A 492 -17.24 7.68 -17.43
N TRP A 493 -16.46 6.63 -17.59
CA TRP A 493 -15.02 6.71 -17.85
C TRP A 493 -14.71 7.03 -19.31
N LYS A 494 -14.51 8.30 -19.59
CA LYS A 494 -14.32 8.84 -20.93
C LYS A 494 -13.19 8.17 -21.71
N TYR A 495 -12.02 8.05 -21.10
CA TYR A 495 -10.83 7.51 -21.78
C TYR A 495 -10.90 6.00 -21.93
N TYR A 496 -11.48 5.31 -20.98
CA TYR A 496 -11.73 3.88 -21.08
C TYR A 496 -12.72 3.55 -22.20
N GLN A 497 -13.77 4.35 -22.40
CA GLN A 497 -14.71 4.19 -23.52
C GLN A 497 -13.98 4.37 -24.88
N GLU A 498 -13.10 5.34 -25.00
CA GLU A 498 -12.26 5.51 -26.19
C GLU A 498 -11.31 4.32 -26.40
N PHE A 499 -10.68 3.84 -25.32
CA PHE A 499 -9.85 2.63 -25.34
C PHE A 499 -10.62 1.40 -25.86
N GLU A 500 -11.83 1.16 -25.36
CA GLU A 500 -12.69 0.04 -25.80
C GLU A 500 -13.04 0.16 -27.29
N LYS A 501 -13.35 1.38 -27.74
CA LYS A 501 -13.61 1.65 -29.16
C LYS A 501 -12.38 1.34 -30.03
N MET A 502 -11.20 1.73 -29.61
CA MET A 502 -9.95 1.41 -30.30
C MET A 502 -9.72 -0.10 -30.40
N CYS A 503 -10.03 -0.85 -29.33
CA CYS A 503 -9.95 -2.32 -29.36
C CYS A 503 -10.94 -2.95 -30.34
N GLN A 504 -12.18 -2.45 -30.42
CA GLN A 504 -13.19 -2.93 -31.35
C GLN A 504 -12.80 -2.62 -32.82
N GLU A 505 -12.22 -1.45 -33.07
CA GLU A 505 -11.74 -1.08 -34.40
C GLU A 505 -10.59 -2.01 -34.86
N LEU A 506 -9.73 -2.42 -33.94
CA LEU A 506 -8.65 -3.35 -34.25
C LEU A 506 -9.18 -4.74 -34.57
N ASP A 507 -10.17 -5.25 -33.81
CA ASP A 507 -10.82 -6.55 -34.05
C ASP A 507 -11.62 -6.59 -35.37
N GLY A 508 -12.22 -5.46 -35.77
CA GLY A 508 -12.98 -5.31 -37.02
C GLY A 508 -12.12 -5.23 -38.28
N ASN A 509 -10.82 -5.03 -38.15
CA ASN A 509 -9.84 -4.95 -39.24
C ASN A 509 -9.10 -6.26 -39.51
N ILE A 510 -9.44 -7.36 -38.78
CA ILE A 510 -8.99 -8.73 -39.00
C ILE A 510 -10.11 -9.51 -39.70
#